data_424263a9babc7736cf591b869ddb18e9
#
_entry.id   424263a9babc7736cf591b869ddb18e9
#
_cell.length_a   1.000
_cell.length_b   1.000
_cell.length_c   1.000
_cell.angle_alpha   90.00
_cell.angle_beta   90.00
_cell.angle_gamma   90.00
#
_symmetry.space_group_name_H-M   'P 1'
#
loop_
_entity.id
_entity.type
_entity.pdbx_description
1 polymer ?
#
loop_
_entity_poly.entity_id
_entity_poly.type
_entity_poly.pdbx_seq_one_letter_code
_entity_poly.pdbx_strand_id
1 'polypeptide(L)'
;MNSPCVEFEGRRLTKGYGYIKGKLAHRDTWEKANGPIPKGLWVLHSCDNPPCINLEHLFLGTCQDNTDDKMRKGRNPSRIGSSNGRALLTEDDARDIHLLFMQGMTAPQIAERYLVTADTLRCLKSGFSWKHIHKEFHCEAD
;
A
#
# COMPACT_ATOMS: atom_id res chain seq x y z
N MET A 1 3.13 28.71 4.42
CA MET A 1 2.09 29.07 5.42
C MET A 1 1.06 27.95 5.39
N ASN A 2 0.83 27.24 6.50
CA ASN A 2 -0.17 26.17 6.56
C ASN A 2 -1.54 26.82 6.85
N SER A 3 -2.32 27.10 5.80
CA SER A 3 -3.72 27.48 5.97
C SER A 3 -4.51 26.31 6.58
N PRO A 4 -5.54 26.57 7.39
CA PRO A 4 -6.37 25.51 7.97
C PRO A 4 -7.16 24.78 6.87
N CYS A 5 -7.45 23.49 7.11
CA CYS A 5 -8.37 22.75 6.24
C CYS A 5 -9.77 23.39 6.28
N VAL A 6 -10.40 23.52 5.14
CA VAL A 6 -11.82 23.85 5.00
C VAL A 6 -12.55 22.55 4.68
N GLU A 7 -13.33 22.04 5.60
CA GLU A 7 -14.03 20.77 5.41
C GLU A 7 -15.39 20.96 4.79
N PHE A 8 -15.75 20.09 3.86
CA PHE A 8 -17.06 20.04 3.27
C PHE A 8 -18.11 19.54 4.28
N GLU A 9 -19.11 20.35 4.57
CA GLU A 9 -20.15 20.07 5.57
C GLU A 9 -21.33 19.21 5.06
N GLY A 10 -21.30 18.77 3.80
CA GLY A 10 -22.36 17.96 3.20
C GLY A 10 -22.15 16.46 3.35
N ARG A 11 -22.86 15.69 2.51
CA ARG A 11 -22.78 14.22 2.46
C ARG A 11 -21.33 13.76 2.24
N ARG A 12 -20.87 12.76 3.00
CA ARG A 12 -19.55 12.12 2.85
C ARG A 12 -19.70 10.66 2.41
N LEU A 13 -18.77 10.19 1.60
CA LEU A 13 -18.65 8.78 1.21
C LEU A 13 -17.94 7.98 2.32
N THR A 14 -17.99 6.65 2.23
CA THR A 14 -17.39 5.72 3.20
C THR A 14 -15.90 6.01 3.49
N LYS A 15 -15.17 6.55 2.49
CA LYS A 15 -13.74 6.93 2.63
C LYS A 15 -13.55 8.37 3.13
N GLY A 16 -14.58 9.04 3.63
CA GLY A 16 -14.52 10.39 4.17
C GLY A 16 -14.60 11.53 3.14
N TYR A 17 -14.56 11.25 1.86
CA TYR A 17 -14.64 12.29 0.82
C TYR A 17 -16.02 12.96 0.77
N GLY A 18 -16.04 14.30 0.71
CA GLY A 18 -17.25 15.06 0.46
C GLY A 18 -17.85 14.72 -0.92
N TYR A 19 -19.19 14.65 -1.00
CA TYR A 19 -19.91 14.27 -2.22
C TYR A 19 -21.05 15.22 -2.50
N ILE A 20 -21.08 15.80 -3.71
CA ILE A 20 -22.09 16.76 -4.15
C ILE A 20 -22.51 16.49 -5.60
N LYS A 21 -23.81 16.37 -5.85
CA LYS A 21 -24.41 16.27 -7.21
C LYS A 21 -23.70 15.30 -8.16
N GLY A 22 -23.35 14.11 -7.67
CA GLY A 22 -22.70 13.08 -8.50
C GLY A 22 -21.19 13.18 -8.60
N LYS A 23 -20.55 14.17 -7.95
CA LYS A 23 -19.09 14.42 -7.98
C LYS A 23 -18.50 14.46 -6.57
N LEU A 24 -17.18 14.28 -6.47
CA LEU A 24 -16.43 14.52 -5.25
C LEU A 24 -16.32 16.05 -5.01
N ALA A 25 -16.57 16.50 -3.79
CA ALA A 25 -16.65 17.91 -3.44
C ALA A 25 -15.35 18.68 -3.78
N HIS A 26 -14.18 18.13 -3.45
CA HIS A 26 -12.89 18.75 -3.75
C HIS A 26 -12.64 18.91 -5.26
N ARG A 27 -13.14 17.98 -6.12
CA ARG A 27 -13.05 18.10 -7.57
C ARG A 27 -14.00 19.18 -8.10
N ASP A 28 -15.22 19.24 -7.57
CA ASP A 28 -16.19 20.30 -7.93
C ASP A 28 -15.67 21.69 -7.56
N THR A 29 -15.06 21.81 -6.37
CA THR A 29 -14.42 23.06 -5.91
C THR A 29 -13.25 23.45 -6.81
N TRP A 30 -12.39 22.50 -7.17
CA TRP A 30 -11.28 22.74 -8.09
C TRP A 30 -11.77 23.22 -9.47
N GLU A 31 -12.73 22.50 -10.07
CA GLU A 31 -13.27 22.83 -11.40
C GLU A 31 -13.93 24.22 -11.45
N LYS A 32 -14.57 24.63 -10.36
CA LYS A 32 -15.17 25.98 -10.26
C LYS A 32 -14.15 27.09 -10.21
N ALA A 33 -13.01 26.86 -9.61
CA ALA A 33 -11.95 27.85 -9.44
C ALA A 33 -10.97 27.88 -10.61
N ASN A 34 -10.63 26.72 -11.19
CA ASN A 34 -9.53 26.58 -12.13
C ASN A 34 -9.98 26.07 -13.52
N GLY A 35 -11.27 25.77 -13.69
CA GLY A 35 -11.78 25.16 -14.92
C GLY A 35 -11.69 23.63 -14.94
N PRO A 36 -11.99 23.00 -16.09
CA PRO A 36 -12.10 21.55 -16.20
C PRO A 36 -10.78 20.85 -15.92
N ILE A 37 -10.87 19.71 -15.21
CA ILE A 37 -9.70 18.87 -14.89
C ILE A 37 -9.22 18.20 -16.19
N PRO A 38 -7.94 18.36 -16.59
CA PRO A 38 -7.39 17.71 -17.77
C PRO A 38 -7.48 16.19 -17.70
N LYS A 39 -7.65 15.54 -18.85
CA LYS A 39 -7.71 14.08 -18.93
C LYS A 39 -6.40 13.46 -18.42
N GLY A 40 -6.53 12.46 -17.55
CA GLY A 40 -5.38 11.76 -16.95
C GLY A 40 -4.87 12.39 -15.66
N LEU A 41 -5.35 13.58 -15.27
CA LEU A 41 -5.01 14.21 -14.01
C LEU A 41 -6.13 14.04 -12.97
N TRP A 42 -5.70 14.02 -11.72
CA TRP A 42 -6.56 13.91 -10.54
C TRP A 42 -6.35 15.12 -9.64
N VAL A 43 -7.39 15.53 -8.93
CA VAL A 43 -7.25 16.51 -7.85
C VAL A 43 -6.84 15.75 -6.60
N LEU A 44 -5.66 16.07 -6.10
CA LEU A 44 -5.03 15.46 -4.95
C LEU A 44 -4.99 16.43 -3.76
N HIS A 45 -4.88 15.88 -2.54
CA HIS A 45 -4.74 16.65 -1.30
C HIS A 45 -3.29 16.63 -0.81
N SER A 46 -2.73 17.80 -0.53
CA SER A 46 -1.44 17.91 0.19
C SER A 46 -1.61 17.65 1.70
N CYS A 47 -2.79 17.99 2.24
CA CYS A 47 -3.13 17.87 3.66
C CYS A 47 -3.61 16.48 4.12
N ASP A 48 -3.80 15.53 3.20
CA ASP A 48 -4.31 14.17 3.46
C ASP A 48 -5.68 14.09 4.16
N ASN A 49 -6.43 15.19 4.19
CA ASN A 49 -7.77 15.24 4.77
C ASN A 49 -8.83 15.07 3.67
N PRO A 50 -9.53 13.92 3.56
CA PRO A 50 -10.45 13.63 2.47
C PRO A 50 -11.62 14.63 2.30
N PRO A 51 -12.25 15.17 3.37
CA PRO A 51 -13.33 16.15 3.23
C PRO A 51 -12.84 17.58 2.91
N CYS A 52 -11.52 17.83 2.88
CA CYS A 52 -10.98 19.16 2.66
C CYS A 52 -11.32 19.65 1.23
N ILE A 53 -11.79 20.90 1.15
CA ILE A 53 -12.08 21.63 -0.10
C ILE A 53 -11.27 22.93 -0.22
N ASN A 54 -10.29 23.16 0.65
CA ASN A 54 -9.41 24.30 0.58
C ASN A 54 -8.53 24.23 -0.68
N LEU A 55 -8.65 25.20 -1.59
CA LEU A 55 -7.92 25.25 -2.86
C LEU A 55 -6.38 25.24 -2.68
N GLU A 56 -5.87 25.82 -1.60
CA GLU A 56 -4.44 25.83 -1.31
C GLU A 56 -3.90 24.41 -0.93
N HIS A 57 -4.80 23.52 -0.55
CA HIS A 57 -4.49 22.13 -0.24
C HIS A 57 -4.73 21.18 -1.40
N LEU A 58 -5.27 21.68 -2.51
CA LEU A 58 -5.59 20.90 -3.69
C LEU A 58 -4.57 21.16 -4.79
N PHE A 59 -4.19 20.12 -5.51
CA PHE A 59 -3.31 20.24 -6.69
C PHE A 59 -3.64 19.15 -7.70
N LEU A 60 -3.25 19.38 -8.97
CA LEU A 60 -3.36 18.34 -10.00
C LEU A 60 -2.14 17.44 -9.99
N GLY A 61 -2.38 16.14 -10.08
CA GLY A 61 -1.35 15.13 -10.20
C GLY A 61 -1.85 13.91 -10.95
N THR A 62 -0.92 13.08 -11.38
CA THR A 62 -1.19 11.79 -12.02
C THR A 62 -1.53 10.72 -10.98
N CYS A 63 -1.99 9.56 -11.44
CA CYS A 63 -2.13 8.37 -10.60
C CYS A 63 -0.78 7.96 -9.98
N GLN A 64 0.32 8.14 -10.72
CA GLN A 64 1.67 7.85 -10.23
C GLN A 64 2.05 8.79 -9.09
N ASP A 65 1.86 10.11 -9.24
CA ASP A 65 2.15 11.09 -8.19
C ASP A 65 1.40 10.76 -6.88
N ASN A 66 0.12 10.35 -6.98
CA ASN A 66 -0.66 9.92 -5.82
C ASN A 66 -0.10 8.66 -5.16
N THR A 67 0.40 7.71 -5.96
CA THR A 67 1.03 6.47 -5.45
C THR A 67 2.35 6.80 -4.77
N ASP A 68 3.19 7.64 -5.37
CA ASP A 68 4.49 8.04 -4.84
C ASP A 68 4.34 8.84 -3.54
N ASP A 69 3.35 9.74 -3.47
CA ASP A 69 3.01 10.45 -2.22
C ASP A 69 2.58 9.48 -1.11
N LYS A 70 1.73 8.51 -1.45
CA LYS A 70 1.31 7.45 -0.53
C LYS A 70 2.49 6.63 -0.02
N MET A 71 3.44 6.27 -0.91
CA MET A 71 4.66 5.53 -0.55
C MET A 71 5.57 6.37 0.34
N ARG A 72 5.85 7.62 -0.04
CA ARG A 72 6.68 8.56 0.71
C ARG A 72 6.16 8.83 2.12
N LYS A 73 4.84 8.91 2.28
CA LYS A 73 4.17 9.12 3.57
C LYS A 73 3.95 7.83 4.38
N GLY A 74 4.46 6.69 3.92
CA GLY A 74 4.33 5.40 4.59
C GLY A 74 2.89 4.88 4.71
N ARG A 75 1.94 5.44 3.94
CA ARG A 75 0.52 5.07 3.98
C ARG A 75 0.17 3.83 3.14
N ASN A 76 1.18 3.24 2.50
CA ASN A 76 0.98 1.98 1.82
C ASN A 76 1.07 0.86 2.85
N PRO A 77 -0.02 0.13 3.16
CA PRO A 77 0.07 -1.00 4.06
C PRO A 77 1.05 -2.00 3.45
N SER A 78 2.10 -2.32 4.19
CA SER A 78 3.02 -3.37 3.80
C SER A 78 2.22 -4.66 3.68
N ARG A 79 2.12 -5.21 2.48
CA ARG A 79 1.55 -6.54 2.25
C ARG A 79 2.67 -7.59 2.22
N ILE A 80 3.60 -7.46 3.18
CA ILE A 80 4.77 -8.31 3.32
C ILE A 80 4.46 -9.34 4.41
N GLY A 81 4.87 -10.57 4.20
CA GLY A 81 4.70 -11.62 5.17
C GLY A 81 3.22 -11.89 5.52
N SER A 82 2.94 -12.13 6.78
CA SER A 82 1.60 -12.42 7.31
C SER A 82 0.62 -11.26 7.20
N SER A 83 1.11 -10.00 7.04
CA SER A 83 0.25 -8.84 6.79
C SER A 83 -0.41 -8.85 5.39
N ASN A 84 0.03 -9.74 4.49
CA ASN A 84 -0.68 -10.04 3.25
C ASN A 84 -1.88 -10.93 3.55
N GLY A 85 -3.10 -10.46 3.35
CA GLY A 85 -4.34 -11.24 3.61
C GLY A 85 -4.48 -12.56 2.82
N ARG A 86 -3.53 -12.88 1.94
CA ARG A 86 -3.43 -14.17 1.23
C ARG A 86 -2.26 -15.02 1.71
N ALA A 87 -1.53 -14.57 2.75
CA ALA A 87 -0.44 -15.36 3.31
C ALA A 87 -1.01 -16.59 4.00
N LEU A 88 -0.47 -17.76 3.66
CA LEU A 88 -0.77 -19.04 4.33
C LEU A 88 0.24 -19.34 5.43
N LEU A 89 1.34 -18.62 5.47
CA LEU A 89 2.43 -18.77 6.42
C LEU A 89 2.53 -17.53 7.30
N THR A 90 2.98 -17.74 8.53
CA THR A 90 3.39 -16.66 9.44
C THR A 90 4.88 -16.37 9.31
N GLU A 91 5.38 -15.31 9.96
CA GLU A 91 6.81 -15.02 10.07
C GLU A 91 7.58 -16.15 10.73
N ASP A 92 7.00 -16.77 11.77
CA ASP A 92 7.62 -17.89 12.48
C ASP A 92 7.67 -19.14 11.61
N ASP A 93 6.60 -19.45 10.87
CA ASP A 93 6.63 -20.53 9.88
C ASP A 93 7.74 -20.29 8.83
N ALA A 94 7.90 -19.06 8.35
CA ALA A 94 8.92 -18.74 7.37
C ALA A 94 10.35 -18.93 7.92
N ARG A 95 10.59 -18.58 9.19
CA ARG A 95 11.88 -18.83 9.89
C ARG A 95 12.13 -20.33 10.05
N ASP A 96 11.14 -21.07 10.53
CA ASP A 96 11.25 -22.53 10.70
C ASP A 96 11.54 -23.22 9.37
N ILE A 97 10.88 -22.80 8.29
CA ILE A 97 11.12 -23.31 6.94
C ILE A 97 12.56 -23.06 6.50
N HIS A 98 13.12 -21.88 6.76
CA HIS A 98 14.55 -21.61 6.49
C HIS A 98 15.47 -22.55 7.27
N LEU A 99 15.21 -22.79 8.55
CA LEU A 99 15.97 -23.73 9.36
C LEU A 99 15.89 -25.16 8.81
N LEU A 100 14.70 -25.61 8.37
CA LEU A 100 14.53 -26.93 7.76
C LEU A 100 15.31 -27.06 6.44
N PHE A 101 15.38 -26.01 5.63
CA PHE A 101 16.23 -25.99 4.44
C PHE A 101 17.72 -26.08 4.80
N MET A 102 18.18 -25.42 5.86
CA MET A 102 19.55 -25.52 6.35
C MET A 102 19.89 -26.90 6.87
N GLN A 103 18.90 -27.64 7.42
CA GLN A 103 19.04 -29.03 7.82
C GLN A 103 19.03 -30.02 6.64
N GLY A 104 18.92 -29.53 5.40
CA GLY A 104 18.97 -30.34 4.18
C GLY A 104 17.63 -30.90 3.72
N MET A 105 16.51 -30.50 4.34
CA MET A 105 15.18 -30.92 3.85
C MET A 105 14.85 -30.31 2.50
N THR A 106 14.15 -31.08 1.68
CA THR A 106 13.72 -30.64 0.34
C THR A 106 12.37 -29.89 0.38
N ALA A 107 12.13 -29.02 -0.61
CA ALA A 107 10.88 -28.29 -0.68
C ALA A 107 9.62 -29.19 -0.69
N PRO A 108 9.57 -30.35 -1.38
CA PRO A 108 8.43 -31.26 -1.28
C PRO A 108 8.16 -31.78 0.14
N GLN A 109 9.21 -32.17 0.88
CA GLN A 109 9.08 -32.67 2.26
C GLN A 109 8.53 -31.61 3.22
N ILE A 110 8.98 -30.37 3.06
CA ILE A 110 8.51 -29.24 3.87
C ILE A 110 7.07 -28.86 3.47
N ALA A 111 6.74 -28.96 2.18
CA ALA A 111 5.41 -28.62 1.64
C ALA A 111 4.29 -29.43 2.29
N GLU A 112 4.50 -30.72 2.51
CA GLU A 112 3.54 -31.59 3.19
C GLU A 112 3.27 -31.13 4.62
N ARG A 113 4.30 -30.67 5.34
CA ARG A 113 4.19 -30.24 6.74
C ARG A 113 3.43 -28.92 6.91
N TYR A 114 3.61 -27.99 5.98
CA TYR A 114 3.02 -26.62 6.07
C TYR A 114 1.81 -26.42 5.19
N LEU A 115 1.33 -27.44 4.50
CA LEU A 115 0.15 -27.39 3.60
C LEU A 115 0.27 -26.28 2.52
N VAL A 116 1.47 -26.06 2.01
CA VAL A 116 1.77 -25.11 0.94
C VAL A 116 2.39 -25.83 -0.25
N THR A 117 2.46 -25.16 -1.41
CA THR A 117 3.09 -25.76 -2.58
C THR A 117 4.62 -25.70 -2.50
N ALA A 118 5.30 -26.68 -3.09
CA ALA A 118 6.77 -26.68 -3.17
C ALA A 118 7.33 -25.44 -3.86
N ASP A 119 6.57 -24.84 -4.81
CA ASP A 119 6.96 -23.61 -5.49
C ASP A 119 6.92 -22.38 -4.55
N THR A 120 5.93 -22.31 -3.65
CA THR A 120 5.90 -21.31 -2.58
C THR A 120 7.18 -21.35 -1.75
N LEU A 121 7.62 -22.56 -1.39
CA LEU A 121 8.82 -22.78 -0.59
C LEU A 121 10.11 -22.47 -1.37
N ARG A 122 10.17 -22.76 -2.67
CA ARG A 122 11.28 -22.34 -3.53
C ARG A 122 11.40 -20.82 -3.60
N CYS A 123 10.25 -20.11 -3.76
CA CYS A 123 10.22 -18.65 -3.72
C CYS A 123 10.68 -18.08 -2.37
N LEU A 124 10.34 -18.74 -1.26
CA LEU A 124 10.79 -18.36 0.07
C LEU A 124 12.31 -18.58 0.20
N LYS A 125 12.81 -19.76 -0.19
CA LYS A 125 14.24 -20.11 -0.15
C LYS A 125 15.11 -19.17 -0.95
N SER A 126 14.64 -18.75 -2.14
CA SER A 126 15.38 -17.83 -3.03
C SER A 126 15.29 -16.35 -2.62
N GLY A 127 14.51 -16.00 -1.58
CA GLY A 127 14.28 -14.62 -1.19
C GLY A 127 13.38 -13.83 -2.15
N PHE A 128 12.73 -14.48 -3.12
CA PHE A 128 11.75 -13.82 -3.98
C PHE A 128 10.50 -13.40 -3.19
N SER A 129 10.03 -14.26 -2.30
CA SER A 129 9.03 -13.95 -1.28
C SER A 129 9.67 -13.93 0.12
N TRP A 130 9.01 -13.30 1.09
CA TRP A 130 9.51 -13.23 2.48
C TRP A 130 10.93 -12.65 2.60
N LYS A 131 11.24 -11.65 1.80
CA LYS A 131 12.58 -11.00 1.71
C LYS A 131 13.14 -10.56 3.06
N HIS A 132 12.29 -10.08 3.97
CA HIS A 132 12.67 -9.63 5.30
C HIS A 132 13.16 -10.79 6.16
N ILE A 133 12.51 -11.96 6.09
CA ILE A 133 12.94 -13.18 6.78
C ILE A 133 14.19 -13.76 6.10
N HIS A 134 14.20 -13.83 4.76
CA HIS A 134 15.36 -14.34 4.03
C HIS A 134 16.65 -13.60 4.38
N LYS A 135 16.60 -12.27 4.57
CA LYS A 135 17.74 -11.47 4.99
C LYS A 135 18.27 -11.81 6.39
N GLU A 136 17.42 -12.30 7.30
CA GLU A 136 17.85 -12.73 8.63
C GLU A 136 18.83 -13.91 8.57
N PHE A 137 18.69 -14.80 7.56
CA PHE A 137 19.50 -16.00 7.37
C PHE A 137 20.65 -15.84 6.36
N HIS A 138 20.58 -14.82 5.51
CA HIS A 138 21.52 -14.56 4.44
C HIS A 138 21.98 -13.09 4.51
N CYS A 139 22.38 -12.61 5.72
CA CYS A 139 23.13 -11.36 5.85
C CYS A 139 24.43 -11.53 5.07
N GLU A 140 24.50 -10.91 3.88
CA GLU A 140 25.79 -10.68 3.22
C GLU A 140 26.57 -9.73 4.14
N ALA A 141 27.69 -10.22 4.64
CA ALA A 141 28.69 -9.37 5.27
C ALA A 141 29.22 -8.43 4.18
N ASP A 142 28.94 -7.13 4.30
CA ASP A 142 29.66 -6.08 3.59
C ASP A 142 31.14 -6.02 4.04
#